data_a81c2b85bba8640b4d1738acda885c14
#
_entry.id   a81c2b85bba8640b4d1738acda885c14
#
_cell.length_a   1.000
_cell.length_b   1.000
_cell.length_c   1.000
_cell.angle_alpha   90.00
_cell.angle_beta   90.00
_cell.angle_gamma   90.00
#
_symmetry.space_group_name_H-M   'P 1'
#
loop_
_entity.id
_entity.type
_entity.pdbx_description
1 polymer ?
#
loop_
_entity_poly.entity_id
_entity_poly.type
_entity_poly.pdbx_seq_one_letter_code
_entity_poly.pdbx_strand_id
1 'polypeptide(L)'
;MLMVKQLHRSQFMHNANIPFAITRCVHDESNLPTAHSHDFIELVYLVSGRADHLFEGELYPVESGDVFIINPGEVHTYRTEPGDSIEIINCLFTPDLIHESLLKELGVSQSMDYFYVHPFFWIKESVFIIG
;
A
#
# COMPACT_ATOMS: atom_id res chain seq x y z
N MET A 1 -24.64 5.51 -2.30
CA MET A 1 -23.50 5.39 -3.21
C MET A 1 -22.23 5.79 -2.48
N LEU A 2 -21.29 4.87 -2.34
CA LEU A 2 -19.99 5.16 -1.75
C LEU A 2 -19.18 6.01 -2.74
N MET A 3 -18.86 7.24 -2.30
CA MET A 3 -17.94 8.08 -3.07
C MET A 3 -16.51 7.62 -2.78
N VAL A 4 -15.83 7.17 -3.82
CA VAL A 4 -14.43 6.78 -3.74
C VAL A 4 -13.58 7.99 -4.08
N LYS A 5 -12.71 8.39 -3.15
CA LYS A 5 -11.78 9.48 -3.36
C LYS A 5 -10.59 8.96 -4.16
N GLN A 6 -10.19 9.70 -5.19
CA GLN A 6 -8.97 9.41 -5.93
C GLN A 6 -7.86 10.35 -5.46
N LEU A 7 -6.73 9.75 -5.05
CA LEU A 7 -5.55 10.49 -4.63
C LEU A 7 -4.53 10.51 -5.76
N HIS A 8 -3.89 11.66 -5.94
CA HIS A 8 -2.89 11.86 -6.99
C HIS A 8 -1.49 11.98 -6.37
N ARG A 9 -0.50 11.46 -7.09
CA ARG A 9 0.90 11.52 -6.66
C ARG A 9 1.37 12.95 -6.35
N SER A 10 0.85 13.94 -7.06
CA SER A 10 1.20 15.34 -6.85
C SER A 10 0.87 15.84 -5.44
N GLN A 11 -0.05 15.20 -4.73
CA GLN A 11 -0.43 15.56 -3.39
C GLN A 11 0.60 15.10 -2.34
N PHE A 12 1.42 14.10 -2.68
CA PHE A 12 2.36 13.46 -1.76
C PHE A 12 3.81 13.61 -2.20
N MET A 13 4.05 13.70 -3.51
CA MET A 13 5.38 13.80 -4.10
C MET A 13 5.65 15.24 -4.50
N HIS A 14 6.10 16.04 -3.56
CA HIS A 14 6.25 17.49 -3.75
C HIS A 14 7.45 17.88 -4.62
N ASN A 15 8.38 16.95 -4.84
CA ASN A 15 9.51 17.17 -5.71
C ASN A 15 9.37 16.28 -6.95
N ALA A 16 9.19 16.89 -8.13
CA ALA A 16 9.02 16.17 -9.38
C ALA A 16 10.21 15.29 -9.77
N ASN A 17 11.40 15.56 -9.20
CA ASN A 17 12.60 14.77 -9.46
C ASN A 17 12.73 13.55 -8.54
N ILE A 18 11.87 13.45 -7.54
CA ILE A 18 11.85 12.32 -6.61
C ILE A 18 10.54 11.56 -6.79
N PRO A 19 10.57 10.39 -7.44
CA PRO A 19 9.34 9.65 -7.76
C PRO A 19 8.85 8.77 -6.60
N PHE A 20 9.15 9.11 -5.37
CA PHE A 20 8.64 8.40 -4.20
C PHE A 20 8.42 9.34 -3.01
N ALA A 21 7.65 8.86 -2.05
CA ALA A 21 7.44 9.52 -0.77
C ALA A 21 7.26 8.45 0.31
N ILE A 22 7.68 8.76 1.52
CA ILE A 22 7.47 7.91 2.68
C ILE A 22 6.65 8.69 3.69
N THR A 23 5.57 8.09 4.16
CA THR A 23 4.70 8.68 5.19
C THR A 23 4.55 7.72 6.35
N ARG A 24 4.35 8.26 7.53
CA ARG A 24 4.04 7.51 8.73
C ARG A 24 2.79 8.09 9.35
N CYS A 25 1.81 7.24 9.64
CA CYS A 25 0.57 7.71 10.23
C CYS A 25 -0.03 6.69 11.19
N VAL A 26 -0.86 7.21 12.08
CA VAL A 26 -1.63 6.41 13.03
C VAL A 26 -3.09 6.61 12.70
N HIS A 27 -3.82 5.51 12.55
CA HIS A 27 -5.25 5.52 12.31
C HIS A 27 -5.98 4.82 13.45
N ASP A 28 -7.04 5.45 13.92
CA ASP A 28 -8.00 4.86 14.82
C ASP A 28 -9.41 5.14 14.30
N GLU A 29 -10.43 4.75 15.04
CA GLU A 29 -11.82 4.95 14.60
C GLU A 29 -12.20 6.42 14.33
N SER A 30 -11.44 7.38 14.88
CA SER A 30 -11.72 8.81 14.73
C SER A 30 -11.16 9.40 13.43
N ASN A 31 -10.19 8.78 12.81
CA ASN A 31 -9.48 9.33 11.65
C ASN A 31 -9.20 8.33 10.54
N LEU A 32 -10.00 7.26 10.46
CA LEU A 32 -9.86 6.30 9.37
C LEU A 32 -10.06 7.00 8.02
N PRO A 33 -9.21 6.70 7.04
CA PRO A 33 -9.39 7.26 5.71
C PRO A 33 -10.69 6.72 5.08
N THR A 34 -11.32 7.54 4.26
CA THR A 34 -12.43 7.05 3.42
C THR A 34 -11.89 6.09 2.37
N ALA A 35 -12.77 5.24 1.84
CA ALA A 35 -12.39 4.39 0.72
C ALA A 35 -11.83 5.25 -0.42
N HIS A 36 -10.65 4.90 -0.91
CA HIS A 36 -9.93 5.71 -1.89
C HIS A 36 -9.10 4.84 -2.82
N SER A 37 -8.78 5.39 -3.96
CA SER A 37 -7.79 4.85 -4.89
C SER A 37 -6.72 5.92 -5.15
N HIS A 38 -5.62 5.54 -5.80
CA HIS A 38 -4.54 6.47 -6.11
C HIS A 38 -3.87 6.09 -7.44
N ASP A 39 -3.09 7.02 -7.98
CA ASP A 39 -2.39 6.86 -9.25
C ASP A 39 -0.92 6.45 -9.09
N PHE A 40 -0.56 5.98 -7.91
CA PHE A 40 0.79 5.51 -7.56
C PHE A 40 0.70 4.12 -6.91
N ILE A 41 1.84 3.49 -6.75
CA ILE A 41 1.96 2.23 -6.01
C ILE A 41 2.20 2.58 -4.54
N GLU A 42 1.50 1.89 -3.66
CA GLU A 42 1.66 2.07 -2.22
C GLU A 42 2.14 0.75 -1.62
N LEU A 43 3.31 0.79 -1.00
CA LEU A 43 3.82 -0.32 -0.19
C LEU A 43 3.54 0.03 1.27
N VAL A 44 2.74 -0.80 1.93
CA VAL A 44 2.31 -0.56 3.30
C VAL A 44 3.03 -1.54 4.22
N TYR A 45 3.61 -1.00 5.28
CA TYR A 45 4.14 -1.77 6.40
C TYR A 45 3.34 -1.42 7.65
N LEU A 46 2.73 -2.44 8.26
CA LEU A 46 1.98 -2.27 9.49
C LEU A 46 2.96 -2.39 10.68
N VAL A 47 3.26 -1.26 11.31
CA VAL A 47 4.23 -1.20 12.40
C VAL A 47 3.65 -1.79 13.67
N SER A 48 2.40 -1.44 13.99
CA SER A 48 1.75 -1.89 15.22
C SER A 48 0.24 -1.90 15.06
N GLY A 49 -0.41 -2.67 15.93
CA GLY A 49 -1.86 -2.79 15.96
C GLY A 49 -2.40 -3.85 15.01
N ARG A 50 -3.71 -3.80 14.82
CA ARG A 50 -4.43 -4.68 13.89
C ARG A 50 -5.68 -3.99 13.39
N ALA A 51 -6.09 -4.37 12.19
CA ALA A 51 -7.27 -3.84 11.54
C ALA A 51 -7.77 -4.84 10.50
N ASP A 52 -8.92 -4.54 9.92
CA ASP A 52 -9.33 -5.15 8.67
C ASP A 52 -8.97 -4.20 7.54
N HIS A 53 -8.29 -4.69 6.54
CA HIS A 53 -8.01 -3.97 5.31
C HIS A 53 -9.12 -4.28 4.32
N LEU A 54 -9.94 -3.29 4.04
CA LEU A 54 -10.97 -3.40 2.99
C LEU A 54 -10.30 -3.10 1.66
N PHE A 55 -10.16 -4.13 0.84
CA PHE A 55 -9.46 -4.06 -0.43
C PHE A 55 -10.34 -4.64 -1.53
N GLU A 56 -10.67 -3.82 -2.52
CA GLU A 56 -11.51 -4.22 -3.65
C GLU A 56 -12.79 -4.94 -3.21
N GLY A 57 -13.44 -4.42 -2.18
CA GLY A 57 -14.71 -4.93 -1.68
C GLY A 57 -14.60 -6.11 -0.72
N GLU A 58 -13.40 -6.58 -0.40
CA GLU A 58 -13.18 -7.70 0.51
C GLU A 58 -12.37 -7.27 1.73
N LEU A 59 -12.61 -7.92 2.87
CA LEU A 59 -11.91 -7.64 4.11
C LEU A 59 -10.80 -8.65 4.33
N TYR A 60 -9.61 -8.14 4.61
CA TYR A 60 -8.42 -8.93 4.93
C TYR A 60 -7.90 -8.51 6.30
N PRO A 61 -7.80 -9.42 7.28
CA PRO A 61 -7.22 -9.07 8.57
C PRO A 61 -5.72 -8.80 8.41
N VAL A 62 -5.28 -7.68 8.97
CA VAL A 62 -3.87 -7.27 8.94
C VAL A 62 -3.42 -6.95 10.36
N GLU A 63 -2.15 -7.20 10.63
CA GLU A 63 -1.56 -7.01 11.96
C GLU A 63 -0.11 -6.57 11.86
N SER A 64 0.46 -6.22 13.00
CA SER A 64 1.86 -5.81 13.10
C SER A 64 2.80 -6.77 12.39
N GLY A 65 3.68 -6.23 11.55
CA GLY A 65 4.64 -6.98 10.74
C GLY A 65 4.17 -7.29 9.33
N ASP A 66 2.90 -7.08 9.03
CA ASP A 66 2.39 -7.34 7.68
C ASP A 66 2.85 -6.28 6.69
N VAL A 67 3.11 -6.73 5.47
CA VAL A 67 3.46 -5.87 4.33
C VAL A 67 2.56 -6.23 3.16
N PHE A 68 2.02 -5.21 2.51
CA PHE A 68 1.19 -5.43 1.33
C PHE A 68 1.33 -4.27 0.35
N ILE A 69 0.94 -4.52 -0.90
CA ILE A 69 1.04 -3.54 -1.98
C ILE A 69 -0.34 -3.23 -2.51
N ILE A 70 -0.59 -1.93 -2.71
CA ILE A 70 -1.78 -1.42 -3.38
C ILE A 70 -1.33 -0.84 -4.72
N ASN A 71 -1.90 -1.35 -5.80
CA ASN A 71 -1.60 -0.87 -7.14
C ASN A 71 -2.46 0.33 -7.53
N PRO A 72 -2.04 1.11 -8.55
CA PRO A 72 -2.86 2.21 -9.03
C PRO A 72 -4.27 1.77 -9.39
N GLY A 73 -5.25 2.57 -8.99
CA GLY A 73 -6.66 2.32 -9.29
C GLY A 73 -7.37 1.37 -8.33
N GLU A 74 -6.66 0.63 -7.50
CA GLU A 74 -7.29 -0.27 -6.53
C GLU A 74 -7.87 0.53 -5.37
N VAL A 75 -9.09 0.18 -4.97
CA VAL A 75 -9.84 0.88 -3.92
C VAL A 75 -9.61 0.18 -2.59
N HIS A 76 -9.21 0.96 -1.58
CA HIS A 76 -8.97 0.39 -0.25
C HIS A 76 -9.25 1.39 0.87
N THR A 77 -9.42 0.85 2.06
CA THR A 77 -9.46 1.58 3.33
C THR A 77 -9.23 0.58 4.47
N TYR A 78 -9.31 1.05 5.70
CA TYR A 78 -9.17 0.22 6.89
C TYR A 78 -10.42 0.32 7.76
N ARG A 79 -10.64 -0.73 8.54
CA ARG A 79 -11.65 -0.76 9.58
C ARG A 79 -11.02 -1.27 10.87
N THR A 80 -11.15 -0.52 11.95
CA THR A 80 -10.66 -0.88 13.27
C THR A 80 -11.82 -1.13 14.21
N GLU A 81 -11.61 -1.99 15.20
CA GLU A 81 -12.54 -2.13 16.31
C GLU A 81 -12.40 -0.93 17.26
N PRO A 82 -13.48 -0.57 18.01
CA PRO A 82 -13.41 0.50 19.00
C PRO A 82 -12.26 0.27 19.98
N GLY A 83 -11.45 1.32 20.16
CA GLY A 83 -10.27 1.26 21.02
C GLY A 83 -9.00 0.74 20.36
N ASP A 84 -9.10 0.16 19.17
CA ASP A 84 -7.93 -0.28 18.42
C ASP A 84 -7.38 0.85 17.56
N SER A 85 -6.08 0.78 17.27
CA SER A 85 -5.41 1.69 16.34
C SER A 85 -4.35 0.93 15.58
N ILE A 86 -3.95 1.48 14.44
CA ILE A 86 -2.84 0.97 13.65
C ILE A 86 -1.85 2.09 13.40
N GLU A 87 -0.58 1.72 13.39
CA GLU A 87 0.49 2.59 12.93
C GLU A 87 1.07 1.98 11.67
N ILE A 88 1.12 2.77 10.60
CA ILE A 88 1.58 2.30 9.30
C ILE A 88 2.68 3.22 8.77
N ILE A 89 3.57 2.62 8.01
CA ILE A 89 4.51 3.33 7.16
C ILE A 89 4.15 3.01 5.73
N ASN A 90 3.91 4.04 4.94
CA ASN A 90 3.60 3.92 3.53
C ASN A 90 4.80 4.39 2.70
N CYS A 91 5.21 3.58 1.73
CA CYS A 91 6.13 4.02 0.70
C CYS A 91 5.32 4.17 -0.58
N LEU A 92 5.23 5.40 -1.08
CA LEU A 92 4.48 5.75 -2.28
C LEU A 92 5.47 5.95 -3.41
N PHE A 93 5.26 5.30 -4.54
CA PHE A 93 6.16 5.47 -5.66
C PHE A 93 5.43 5.26 -6.98
N THR A 94 6.01 5.82 -8.04
CA THR A 94 5.48 5.64 -9.38
C THR A 94 6.07 4.37 -10.00
N PRO A 95 5.34 3.70 -10.89
CA PRO A 95 5.85 2.48 -11.53
C PRO A 95 7.19 2.67 -12.24
N ASP A 96 7.46 3.86 -12.75
CA ASP A 96 8.69 4.18 -13.45
C ASP A 96 9.91 4.34 -12.53
N LEU A 97 9.72 4.32 -11.21
CA LEU A 97 10.84 4.25 -10.27
C LEU A 97 11.66 2.97 -10.46
N ILE A 98 10.99 1.89 -10.81
CA ILE A 98 11.63 0.58 -10.99
C ILE A 98 11.93 0.40 -12.47
N HIS A 99 13.18 0.54 -12.84
CA HIS A 99 13.61 0.40 -14.23
C HIS A 99 13.75 -1.08 -14.61
N GLU A 100 13.28 -1.42 -15.81
CA GLU A 100 13.32 -2.78 -16.33
C GLU A 100 14.77 -3.32 -16.36
N SER A 101 15.74 -2.49 -16.72
CA SER A 101 17.15 -2.90 -16.75
C SER A 101 17.65 -3.33 -15.37
N LEU A 102 17.26 -2.61 -14.32
CA LEU A 102 17.62 -2.95 -12.96
C LEU A 102 16.97 -4.28 -12.53
N LEU A 103 15.72 -4.48 -12.89
CA LEU A 103 15.02 -5.73 -12.60
C LEU A 103 15.69 -6.91 -13.28
N LYS A 104 16.16 -6.74 -14.51
CA LYS A 104 16.91 -7.78 -15.22
C LYS A 104 18.20 -8.14 -14.50
N GLU A 105 18.96 -7.14 -14.07
CA GLU A 105 20.22 -7.38 -13.33
C GLU A 105 19.99 -8.13 -12.04
N LEU A 106 18.88 -7.86 -11.37
CA LEU A 106 18.51 -8.52 -10.11
C LEU A 106 17.81 -9.87 -10.32
N GLY A 107 17.57 -10.29 -11.57
CA GLY A 107 16.85 -11.52 -11.86
C GLY A 107 15.37 -11.47 -11.56
N VAL A 108 14.80 -10.28 -11.44
CA VAL A 108 13.37 -10.06 -11.11
C VAL A 108 12.65 -9.30 -12.22
N SER A 109 12.99 -9.60 -13.46
CA SER A 109 12.51 -8.88 -14.64
C SER A 109 10.98 -8.85 -14.79
N GLN A 110 10.26 -9.74 -14.11
CA GLN A 110 8.81 -9.80 -14.16
C GLN A 110 8.13 -9.14 -12.98
N SER A 111 8.88 -8.43 -12.13
CA SER A 111 8.32 -7.81 -10.92
C SER A 111 7.25 -6.79 -11.23
N MET A 112 7.40 -6.01 -12.30
CA MET A 112 6.39 -5.04 -12.70
C MET A 112 5.11 -5.72 -13.14
N ASP A 113 5.21 -6.80 -13.92
CA ASP A 113 4.04 -7.60 -14.30
C ASP A 113 3.35 -8.16 -13.06
N TYR A 114 4.13 -8.58 -12.09
CA TYR A 114 3.59 -9.06 -10.83
C TYR A 114 2.74 -8.01 -10.13
N PHE A 115 3.24 -6.78 -10.00
CA PHE A 115 2.51 -5.70 -9.35
C PHE A 115 1.22 -5.33 -10.08
N TYR A 116 1.17 -5.47 -11.40
CA TYR A 116 -0.01 -5.14 -12.19
C TYR A 116 -0.99 -6.30 -12.36
N VAL A 117 -0.49 -7.53 -12.39
CA VAL A 117 -1.32 -8.72 -12.62
C VAL A 117 -1.93 -9.25 -11.33
N HIS A 118 -1.18 -9.19 -10.24
CA HIS A 118 -1.66 -9.66 -8.94
C HIS A 118 -2.36 -8.51 -8.21
N PRO A 119 -3.69 -8.58 -8.02
CA PRO A 119 -4.44 -7.47 -7.42
C PRO A 119 -4.10 -7.23 -5.96
N PHE A 120 -3.54 -8.23 -5.30
CA PHE A 120 -3.15 -8.11 -3.89
C PHE A 120 -1.86 -8.88 -3.66
N PHE A 121 -0.85 -8.16 -3.22
CA PHE A 121 0.41 -8.75 -2.80
C PHE A 121 0.56 -8.51 -1.30
N TRP A 122 0.67 -9.60 -0.54
CA TRP A 122 0.68 -9.54 0.91
C TRP A 122 1.72 -10.51 1.46
N ILE A 123 2.59 -10.00 2.32
CA ILE A 123 3.62 -10.78 2.99
C ILE A 123 3.37 -10.72 4.48
N LYS A 124 3.11 -11.86 5.07
CA LYS A 124 3.05 -12.01 6.53
C LYS A 124 4.46 -12.19 7.07
N GLU A 125 4.75 -11.54 8.21
CA GLU A 125 6.05 -11.66 8.87
C GLU A 125 6.42 -13.12 9.14
N SER A 126 5.46 -13.92 9.57
CA SER A 126 5.65 -15.33 9.91
C SER A 126 5.99 -16.23 8.72
N VAL A 127 5.74 -15.76 7.51
CA VAL A 127 6.01 -16.51 6.27
C VAL A 127 6.89 -15.71 5.32
N PHE A 128 7.66 -14.81 5.89
CA PHE A 128 8.50 -13.92 5.11
C PHE A 128 9.67 -14.68 4.51
N ILE A 129 9.69 -14.80 3.20
CA ILE A 129 10.77 -15.42 2.44
C ILE A 129 11.21 -14.42 1.40
N ILE A 130 12.39 -13.87 1.58
CA ILE A 130 13.04 -13.10 0.52
C ILE A 130 13.92 -14.07 -0.23
N GLY A 131 13.44 -14.47 -1.38
CA GLY A 131 14.21 -15.29 -2.27
C GLY A 131 14.91 -14.47 -3.32
#